data_cbdbf0390b1040fb9edef0926ab7154f
#
_entry.id   cbdbf0390b1040fb9edef0926ab7154f
#
_cell.length_a   1.000
_cell.length_b   1.000
_cell.length_c   1.000
_cell.angle_alpha   90.00
_cell.angle_beta   90.00
_cell.angle_gamma   90.00
#
_symmetry.space_group_name_H-M   'P 1'
#
loop_
_entity.id
_entity.type
_entity.pdbx_description
1 polymer ?
#
loop_
_entity_poly.entity_id
_entity_poly.type
_entity_poly.pdbx_seq_one_letter_code
_entity_poly.pdbx_strand_id
1 'polypeptide(L)'
;MSNFNTDVNSFLNLENFSHKKFLIFGEEPALIVKAKNHALADEDLRMVEKVYLDMEERDFEENFNQAILSNSLFNEKKVIFIRLKKNRLNKDLIASFKLISEANTESLILIETQSISKKIILKDILPIFKSN
;
A
#
# COMPACT_ATOMS: atom_id res chain seq x y z
N MET A 1 -8.25 13.32 14.71
CA MET A 1 -7.49 12.88 13.56
C MET A 1 -6.84 11.55 13.80
N SER A 2 -6.86 10.75 12.83
CA SER A 2 -6.24 9.46 12.96
C SER A 2 -4.73 9.55 12.99
N ASN A 3 -4.12 8.72 13.77
CA ASN A 3 -2.68 8.68 13.90
C ASN A 3 -2.16 7.30 13.56
N PHE A 4 -2.53 6.85 12.40
CA PHE A 4 -2.19 5.51 11.98
C PHE A 4 -0.70 5.23 12.04
N ASN A 5 0.11 6.24 11.83
CA ASN A 5 1.54 6.01 11.74
C ASN A 5 2.31 6.55 12.94
N THR A 6 1.66 6.91 14.02
CA THR A 6 2.37 7.55 15.11
C THR A 6 2.95 6.58 16.11
N ASP A 7 2.16 5.63 16.53
CA ASP A 7 2.60 4.74 17.58
C ASP A 7 2.77 3.34 17.07
N VAL A 8 2.66 3.18 15.78
CA VAL A 8 2.68 1.85 15.27
C VAL A 8 4.03 1.50 14.79
N ASN A 9 4.35 0.30 15.06
CA ASN A 9 5.54 -0.29 14.51
C ASN A 9 5.23 -1.04 13.24
N SER A 10 3.99 -0.93 12.74
CA SER A 10 3.56 -1.74 11.64
C SER A 10 2.59 -1.05 10.66
N PHE A 11 2.37 0.24 10.81
CA PHE A 11 1.42 0.94 9.93
C PHE A 11 1.94 2.34 9.65
N LEU A 12 2.10 2.67 8.38
CA LEU A 12 2.55 4.00 7.96
C LEU A 12 1.65 4.56 6.89
N ASN A 13 1.32 5.84 7.04
CA ASN A 13 0.67 6.59 5.99
C ASN A 13 1.77 7.12 5.06
N LEU A 14 1.72 6.73 3.82
CA LEU A 14 2.74 7.09 2.84
C LEU A 14 2.50 8.45 2.20
N GLU A 15 1.31 9.00 2.38
CA GLU A 15 0.96 10.29 1.81
C GLU A 15 0.86 11.33 2.90
N ASN A 16 1.39 12.52 2.64
CA ASN A 16 1.33 13.60 3.63
C ASN A 16 -0.05 14.24 3.72
N PHE A 17 -0.74 14.34 2.61
CA PHE A 17 -2.00 15.08 2.54
C PHE A 17 -3.19 14.20 2.24
N SER A 18 -2.96 12.93 2.07
CA SER A 18 -4.00 11.98 1.71
C SER A 18 -3.83 10.75 2.59
N HIS A 19 -4.94 10.11 2.92
CA HIS A 19 -4.90 8.89 3.70
C HIS A 19 -5.24 7.70 2.82
N LYS A 20 -4.76 7.72 1.59
CA LYS A 20 -5.11 6.70 0.60
C LYS A 20 -4.05 5.65 0.37
N LYS A 21 -2.83 5.90 0.79
CA LYS A 21 -1.73 4.95 0.58
C LYS A 21 -1.07 4.64 1.91
N PHE A 22 -1.11 3.38 2.29
CA PHE A 22 -0.57 2.95 3.57
C PHE A 22 0.37 1.77 3.39
N LEU A 23 1.35 1.70 4.25
CA LEU A 23 2.24 0.55 4.32
C LEU A 23 2.07 -0.12 5.68
N ILE A 24 1.78 -1.40 5.64
CA ILE A 24 1.65 -2.22 6.84
C ILE A 24 2.84 -3.15 6.87
N PHE A 25 3.58 -3.16 7.98
CA PHE A 25 4.77 -3.99 8.07
C PHE A 25 4.88 -4.59 9.48
N GLY A 26 5.71 -5.61 9.61
CA GLY A 26 5.90 -6.28 10.88
C GLY A 26 5.96 -7.77 10.69
N GLU A 27 6.46 -8.46 11.71
CA GLU A 27 6.65 -9.90 11.64
C GLU A 27 5.47 -10.70 12.15
N GLU A 28 4.50 -10.06 12.77
CA GLU A 28 3.38 -10.76 13.35
C GLU A 28 2.15 -10.67 12.45
N PRO A 29 1.73 -11.79 11.85
CA PRO A 29 0.58 -11.75 10.95
C PRO A 29 -0.69 -11.22 11.62
N ALA A 30 -0.86 -11.47 12.92
CA ALA A 30 -2.05 -10.99 13.62
C ALA A 30 -2.12 -9.46 13.64
N LEU A 31 -0.97 -8.80 13.77
CA LEU A 31 -0.94 -7.34 13.76
C LEU A 31 -1.24 -6.79 12.37
N ILE A 32 -0.81 -7.49 11.34
CA ILE A 32 -1.11 -7.08 9.98
C ILE A 32 -2.61 -7.17 9.71
N VAL A 33 -3.23 -8.27 10.14
CA VAL A 33 -4.67 -8.42 9.99
C VAL A 33 -5.42 -7.33 10.75
N LYS A 34 -4.96 -7.02 11.95
CA LYS A 34 -5.59 -5.99 12.76
C LYS A 34 -5.47 -4.62 12.08
N ALA A 35 -4.32 -4.32 11.52
CA ALA A 35 -4.12 -3.05 10.82
C ALA A 35 -5.01 -2.96 9.58
N LYS A 36 -5.11 -4.04 8.83
CA LYS A 36 -6.00 -4.07 7.67
C LYS A 36 -7.44 -3.83 8.06
N ASN A 37 -7.89 -4.52 9.12
CA ASN A 37 -9.26 -4.35 9.59
C ASN A 37 -9.52 -2.93 10.05
N HIS A 38 -8.54 -2.32 10.69
CA HIS A 38 -8.66 -0.94 11.13
C HIS A 38 -8.79 0.00 9.93
N ALA A 39 -7.99 -0.22 8.91
CA ALA A 39 -8.06 0.61 7.70
C ALA A 39 -9.38 0.44 6.97
N LEU A 40 -10.00 -0.73 7.09
CA LEU A 40 -11.27 -1.01 6.42
C LEU A 40 -12.48 -0.76 7.31
N ALA A 41 -12.28 -0.14 8.46
CA ALA A 41 -13.40 0.11 9.37
C ALA A 41 -14.38 1.16 8.84
N ASP A 42 -13.94 1.97 7.90
CA ASP A 42 -14.81 2.91 7.23
C ASP A 42 -15.87 2.13 6.47
N GLU A 43 -17.14 2.44 6.71
CA GLU A 43 -18.25 1.72 6.09
C GLU A 43 -18.20 1.77 4.58
N ASP A 44 -17.80 2.91 4.03
CA ASP A 44 -17.73 3.06 2.59
C ASP A 44 -16.74 2.09 1.98
N LEU A 45 -15.65 1.79 2.69
CA LEU A 45 -14.61 0.91 2.16
C LEU A 45 -14.98 -0.55 2.26
N ARG A 46 -15.87 -0.92 3.17
CA ARG A 46 -16.24 -2.32 3.33
C ARG A 46 -17.04 -2.86 2.17
N MET A 47 -17.79 -1.98 1.51
CA MET A 47 -18.65 -2.36 0.39
C MET A 47 -17.96 -2.19 -0.95
N VAL A 48 -16.72 -1.74 -0.96
CA VAL A 48 -15.98 -1.47 -2.18
C VAL A 48 -15.27 -2.73 -2.66
N GLU A 49 -15.13 -2.84 -3.96
CA GLU A 49 -14.40 -3.97 -4.56
C GLU A 49 -12.96 -4.01 -4.07
N LYS A 50 -12.45 -5.20 -3.82
CA LYS A 50 -11.09 -5.39 -3.36
C LYS A 50 -10.28 -6.11 -4.42
N VAL A 51 -9.10 -5.57 -4.70
CA VAL A 51 -8.17 -6.14 -5.68
C VAL A 51 -6.92 -6.56 -4.93
N TYR A 52 -6.43 -7.77 -5.21
CA TYR A 52 -5.26 -8.31 -4.54
C TYR A 52 -4.15 -8.50 -5.56
N LEU A 53 -3.01 -7.87 -5.30
CA LEU A 53 -1.86 -7.92 -6.20
C LEU A 53 -0.62 -8.37 -5.44
N ASP A 54 0.26 -9.06 -6.15
CA ASP A 54 1.54 -9.50 -5.59
C ASP A 54 2.63 -8.71 -6.30
N MET A 55 3.38 -7.93 -5.52
CA MET A 55 4.38 -7.02 -6.07
C MET A 55 5.52 -7.74 -6.78
N GLU A 56 5.69 -9.02 -6.48
CA GLU A 56 6.78 -9.82 -7.04
C GLU A 56 6.41 -10.50 -8.34
N GLU A 57 5.15 -10.41 -8.75
CA GLU A 57 4.74 -11.02 -10.00
C GLU A 57 5.20 -10.21 -11.20
N ARG A 58 5.53 -10.93 -12.27
CA ARG A 58 5.99 -10.28 -13.50
C ARG A 58 4.97 -9.27 -14.01
N ASP A 59 3.70 -9.57 -13.87
CA ASP A 59 2.61 -8.75 -14.40
C ASP A 59 2.14 -7.68 -13.44
N PHE A 60 2.87 -7.43 -12.36
CA PHE A 60 2.39 -6.50 -11.34
C PHE A 60 2.08 -5.12 -11.94
N GLU A 61 2.98 -4.59 -12.73
CA GLU A 61 2.80 -3.25 -13.28
C GLU A 61 1.54 -3.18 -14.14
N GLU A 62 1.36 -4.16 -15.00
CA GLU A 62 0.19 -4.20 -15.87
C GLU A 62 -1.08 -4.31 -15.06
N ASN A 63 -1.10 -5.22 -14.09
CA ASN A 63 -2.28 -5.44 -13.27
C ASN A 63 -2.62 -4.23 -12.41
N PHE A 64 -1.60 -3.57 -11.87
CA PHE A 64 -1.80 -2.37 -11.08
C PHE A 64 -2.38 -1.25 -11.96
N ASN A 65 -1.81 -1.05 -13.14
CA ASN A 65 -2.29 -0.02 -14.04
C ASN A 65 -3.73 -0.28 -14.48
N GLN A 66 -4.09 -1.53 -14.71
CA GLN A 66 -5.46 -1.86 -15.07
C GLN A 66 -6.44 -1.55 -13.94
N ALA A 67 -6.05 -1.82 -12.70
CA ALA A 67 -6.91 -1.51 -11.57
C ALA A 67 -7.14 -0.02 -11.43
N ILE A 68 -6.09 0.79 -11.64
CA ILE A 68 -6.21 2.24 -11.57
C ILE A 68 -7.05 2.77 -12.73
N LEU A 69 -6.83 2.25 -13.92
CA LEU A 69 -7.57 2.67 -15.09
C LEU A 69 -9.07 2.38 -14.95
N SER A 70 -9.38 1.21 -14.45
CA SER A 70 -10.78 0.83 -14.22
C SER A 70 -11.46 1.80 -13.26
N ASN A 71 -10.75 2.18 -12.19
CA ASN A 71 -11.25 3.17 -11.26
C ASN A 71 -11.57 4.49 -11.98
N SER A 72 -10.64 4.92 -12.81
CA SER A 72 -10.76 6.18 -13.54
C SER A 72 -11.92 6.18 -14.52
N LEU A 73 -12.04 5.09 -15.30
CA LEU A 73 -13.03 5.00 -16.36
C LEU A 73 -14.45 4.87 -15.83
N PHE A 74 -14.63 4.15 -14.73
CA PHE A 74 -15.97 3.85 -14.22
C PHE A 74 -16.30 4.61 -12.94
N ASN A 75 -15.40 5.50 -12.52
CA ASN A 75 -15.60 6.29 -11.33
C ASN A 75 -15.91 5.41 -10.11
N GLU A 76 -15.19 4.31 -10.00
CA GLU A 76 -15.36 3.36 -8.92
C GLU A 76 -14.12 3.32 -8.05
N LYS A 77 -14.31 3.51 -6.76
CA LYS A 77 -13.21 3.31 -5.82
C LYS A 77 -13.00 1.83 -5.58
N LYS A 78 -11.76 1.46 -5.29
CA LYS A 78 -11.41 0.09 -4.92
C LYS A 78 -10.49 0.12 -3.74
N VAL A 79 -10.34 -1.02 -3.09
CA VAL A 79 -9.27 -1.21 -2.13
C VAL A 79 -8.27 -2.14 -2.80
N ILE A 80 -7.06 -1.65 -2.97
CA ILE A 80 -6.01 -2.41 -3.65
C ILE A 80 -5.02 -2.88 -2.61
N PHE A 81 -4.99 -4.20 -2.40
CA PHE A 81 -4.05 -4.83 -1.48
C PHE A 81 -2.84 -5.30 -2.27
N ILE A 82 -1.67 -4.85 -1.85
CA ILE A 82 -0.43 -5.22 -2.51
C ILE A 82 0.47 -5.92 -1.49
N ARG A 83 0.93 -7.11 -1.83
CA ARG A 83 1.78 -7.90 -0.94
C ARG A 83 3.21 -7.95 -1.45
N LEU A 84 4.15 -7.81 -0.53
CA LEU A 84 5.57 -7.97 -0.82
C LEU A 84 6.13 -8.99 0.16
N LYS A 85 6.64 -10.11 -0.34
CA LYS A 85 7.15 -11.18 0.51
C LYS A 85 8.65 -11.15 0.69
N LYS A 86 9.37 -10.54 -0.22
CA LYS A 86 10.83 -10.53 -0.16
C LYS A 86 11.33 -9.71 1.01
N ASN A 87 12.51 -10.07 1.49
CA ASN A 87 13.08 -9.44 2.67
C ASN A 87 14.08 -8.33 2.32
N ARG A 88 14.27 -8.05 1.06
CA ARG A 88 15.11 -6.93 0.65
C ARG A 88 14.64 -6.38 -0.68
N LEU A 89 15.04 -5.15 -0.96
CA LEU A 89 14.62 -4.46 -2.16
C LEU A 89 15.64 -4.67 -3.27
N ASN A 90 15.14 -4.64 -4.50
CA ASN A 90 15.99 -4.62 -5.69
C ASN A 90 15.45 -3.52 -6.61
N LYS A 91 16.07 -3.38 -7.78
CA LYS A 91 15.67 -2.32 -8.71
C LYS A 91 14.22 -2.43 -9.14
N ASP A 92 13.77 -3.65 -9.38
CA ASP A 92 12.40 -3.85 -9.85
C ASP A 92 11.39 -3.48 -8.78
N LEU A 93 11.67 -3.83 -7.53
CA LEU A 93 10.77 -3.49 -6.44
C LEU A 93 10.77 -1.99 -6.17
N ILE A 94 11.93 -1.34 -6.26
CA ILE A 94 12.00 0.11 -6.12
C ILE A 94 11.17 0.77 -7.22
N ALA A 95 11.28 0.28 -8.45
CA ALA A 95 10.48 0.82 -9.56
C ALA A 95 8.99 0.63 -9.31
N SER A 96 8.60 -0.51 -8.73
CA SER A 96 7.21 -0.75 -8.40
C SER A 96 6.70 0.20 -7.33
N PHE A 97 7.51 0.49 -6.31
CA PHE A 97 7.13 1.48 -5.31
C PHE A 97 6.98 2.86 -5.92
N LYS A 98 7.85 3.23 -6.86
CA LYS A 98 7.72 4.51 -7.56
C LYS A 98 6.43 4.56 -8.37
N LEU A 99 6.10 3.48 -9.04
CA LEU A 99 4.84 3.39 -9.79
C LEU A 99 3.66 3.64 -8.87
N ILE A 100 3.65 3.00 -7.70
CA ILE A 100 2.58 3.19 -6.75
C ILE A 100 2.53 4.62 -6.25
N SER A 101 3.69 5.22 -5.98
CA SER A 101 3.74 6.57 -5.44
C SER A 101 3.20 7.61 -6.43
N GLU A 102 3.34 7.34 -7.71
CA GLU A 102 2.91 8.26 -8.75
C GLU A 102 1.45 8.06 -9.15
N ALA A 103 0.81 7.01 -8.65
CA ALA A 103 -0.56 6.73 -9.01
C ALA A 103 -1.50 7.78 -8.43
N ASN A 104 -2.33 8.35 -9.31
CA ASN A 104 -3.32 9.32 -8.91
C ASN A 104 -4.69 8.62 -8.94
N THR A 105 -5.15 8.20 -7.79
CA THR A 105 -6.36 7.40 -7.70
C THR A 105 -7.11 7.71 -6.41
N GLU A 106 -8.45 7.56 -6.48
CA GLU A 106 -9.29 7.66 -5.30
C GLU A 106 -9.31 6.37 -4.49
N SER A 107 -8.75 5.31 -5.05
CA SER A 107 -8.75 4.03 -4.37
C SER A 107 -7.78 4.02 -3.21
N LEU A 108 -8.11 3.22 -2.20
CA LEU A 108 -7.23 3.01 -1.07
C LEU A 108 -6.20 1.95 -1.45
N ILE A 109 -4.93 2.24 -1.23
CA ILE A 109 -3.86 1.29 -1.51
C ILE A 109 -3.23 0.88 -0.19
N LEU A 110 -3.23 -0.43 0.06
CA LEU A 110 -2.61 -1.00 1.26
C LEU A 110 -1.51 -1.95 0.82
N ILE A 111 -0.28 -1.59 1.17
CA ILE A 111 0.89 -2.43 0.88
C ILE A 111 1.27 -3.15 2.16
N GLU A 112 1.44 -4.46 2.09
CA GLU A 112 1.86 -5.21 3.26
C GLU A 112 3.16 -5.94 3.02
N THR A 113 4.01 -5.95 4.03
CA THR A 113 5.24 -6.73 4.00
C THR A 113 5.54 -7.24 5.40
N GLN A 114 6.02 -8.46 5.50
CA GLN A 114 6.40 -9.05 6.77
C GLN A 114 7.90 -9.18 6.92
N SER A 115 8.63 -8.98 5.86
CA SER A 115 10.04 -9.34 5.82
C SER A 115 11.00 -8.18 5.67
N ILE A 116 10.51 -7.01 5.29
CA ILE A 116 11.37 -5.84 5.15
C ILE A 116 11.50 -5.16 6.50
N SER A 117 12.72 -4.85 6.91
CA SER A 117 12.92 -4.22 8.20
C SER A 117 12.44 -2.78 8.20
N LYS A 118 12.05 -2.30 9.37
CA LYS A 118 11.62 -0.91 9.52
C LYS A 118 12.69 0.06 9.07
N LYS A 119 13.95 -0.27 9.31
CA LYS A 119 15.06 0.60 8.90
C LYS A 119 15.08 0.80 7.39
N ILE A 120 14.90 -0.29 6.64
CA ILE A 120 14.88 -0.21 5.18
C ILE A 120 13.64 0.55 4.73
N ILE A 121 12.50 0.33 5.37
CA ILE A 121 11.28 1.03 5.02
C ILE A 121 11.47 2.54 5.15
N LEU A 122 12.01 2.97 6.27
CA LEU A 122 12.16 4.40 6.51
C LEU A 122 13.24 5.01 5.61
N LYS A 123 14.26 4.25 5.27
CA LYS A 123 15.37 4.76 4.49
C LYS A 123 15.12 4.74 2.99
N ASP A 124 14.53 3.64 2.49
CA ASP A 124 14.46 3.40 1.06
C ASP A 124 13.05 3.48 0.46
N ILE A 125 12.02 3.24 1.25
CA ILE A 125 10.66 3.23 0.72
C ILE A 125 9.94 4.54 0.99
N LEU A 126 9.93 4.98 2.23
CA LEU A 126 9.21 6.18 2.61
C LEU A 126 9.63 7.41 1.80
N PRO A 127 10.92 7.64 1.54
CA PRO A 127 11.33 8.80 0.74
C PRO A 127 10.76 8.80 -0.67
N ILE A 128 10.50 7.63 -1.25
CA ILE A 128 9.93 7.56 -2.59
C ILE A 128 8.58 8.27 -2.62
N PHE A 129 7.78 8.06 -1.60
CA PHE A 129 6.44 8.64 -1.53
C PHE A 129 6.47 10.11 -1.15
N LYS A 130 7.44 10.49 -0.35
CA LYS A 130 7.50 11.87 0.14
C LYS A 130 8.20 12.83 -0.79
N SER A 131 8.87 12.31 -1.79
CA SER A 131 9.55 13.18 -2.76
C SER A 131 8.62 13.66 -3.87
N ASN A 132 7.39 13.21 -3.89
CA ASN A 132 6.43 13.62 -4.93
C ASN A 132 5.52 14.72 -4.44
#